data_24f4aee372fa3192407f5f7ffef74d61
#
_entry.id   24f4aee372fa3192407f5f7ffef74d61
#
_cell.length_a   1.000
_cell.length_b   1.000
_cell.length_c   1.000
_cell.angle_alpha   90.00
_cell.angle_beta   90.00
_cell.angle_gamma   90.00
#
_symmetry.space_group_name_H-M   'P 1'
#
loop_
_entity.id
_entity.type
_entity.pdbx_description
1 polymer ?
#
loop_
_entity_poly.entity_id
_entity_poly.type
_entity_poly.pdbx_seq_one_letter_code
_entity_poly.pdbx_strand_id
1 'polypeptide(L)'
;MKVHGGVETLTVTGAEVGAHLEVRDSQGKLLVTLIADHAGNAHLAYVPAEPIVLRSQQDLAEALSDGEVLAPGDYTVADVPVLVLAVDDIGDPSLYEQTLSPGFGYLRVRDGVDLSILVSFPDENLYGAGPYPTVIEYSGYGPSNPDAPQPGTLIANLMGFAVVGVNMRGTGCSGGVFDIFSPAQAADGYDAIETVARQPWVLHNHVGMVGLSYPGISQLYVAATRPPSLAAITPLSVIDDLWRQQWPGGIYNAGFTRAWLVARDKESAAGGMTWDQERIDAGDEVAKQNQMIRTQNFDFEQFGRAIENFRPTMGARRAASLVDQIEVPVYLTGAWQDEQTGSRFALMLESFDSSPSQRFNLFNGHHPDGYSPMVILRWFEFLSFHVARRVPVVPELIRSFAPLQFAQVFGYDAELEGDRFGHHADDFEAAFAEYLAEPRVRILFESGAGHEVTGATAHRYEVQTDSFPPKEVEARRWFFGEGATLLESAPNGSGTDFYSDDPAAGELAYSMELLSDLDQFTRPTVIIDWTRFSDSHRVA
;
A
#
# COMPACT_ATOMS: atom_id res chain seq x y z
N MET A 1 13.54 -29.50 15.28
CA MET A 1 13.88 -28.27 14.58
C MET A 1 13.62 -28.46 13.09
N LYS A 2 12.95 -27.52 12.45
CA LYS A 2 12.78 -27.41 11.00
C LYS A 2 13.35 -26.07 10.54
N VAL A 3 14.01 -26.07 9.38
CA VAL A 3 14.54 -24.86 8.75
C VAL A 3 13.83 -24.69 7.42
N HIS A 4 13.29 -23.51 7.17
CA HIS A 4 12.57 -23.16 5.94
C HIS A 4 13.23 -21.94 5.29
N GLY A 5 13.56 -22.05 4.01
CA GLY A 5 13.92 -20.92 3.19
C GLY A 5 12.66 -20.27 2.62
N GLY A 6 12.55 -18.97 2.81
CA GLY A 6 11.52 -18.14 2.19
C GLY A 6 12.12 -17.28 1.09
N VAL A 7 11.34 -16.33 0.59
CA VAL A 7 11.82 -15.32 -0.36
C VAL A 7 12.65 -14.30 0.40
N GLU A 8 13.97 -14.30 0.15
CA GLU A 8 14.95 -13.43 0.83
C GLU A 8 14.86 -13.50 2.37
N THR A 9 14.40 -14.63 2.88
CA THR A 9 14.24 -14.89 4.32
C THR A 9 14.58 -16.35 4.64
N LEU A 10 14.86 -16.63 5.92
CA LEU A 10 14.84 -17.98 6.47
C LEU A 10 14.16 -18.01 7.82
N THR A 11 13.51 -19.13 8.12
CA THR A 11 12.75 -19.30 9.35
C THR A 11 13.07 -20.66 9.98
N VAL A 12 13.31 -20.66 11.28
CA VAL A 12 13.48 -21.87 12.08
C VAL A 12 12.29 -22.04 13.00
N THR A 13 11.78 -23.25 13.12
CA THR A 13 10.71 -23.60 14.06
C THR A 13 11.03 -24.89 14.81
N GLY A 14 10.53 -24.99 16.04
CA GLY A 14 10.69 -26.19 16.87
C GLY A 14 12.14 -26.48 17.26
N ALA A 15 12.97 -25.45 17.39
CA ALA A 15 14.28 -25.56 18.01
C ALA A 15 14.16 -25.65 19.54
N GLU A 16 15.21 -26.06 20.22
CA GLU A 16 15.29 -25.96 21.68
C GLU A 16 15.32 -24.46 22.06
N VAL A 17 14.56 -24.10 23.09
CA VAL A 17 14.49 -22.71 23.59
C VAL A 17 15.88 -22.22 23.99
N GLY A 18 16.29 -21.08 23.47
CA GLY A 18 17.62 -20.53 23.70
C GLY A 18 18.75 -21.19 22.90
N ALA A 19 18.43 -22.09 21.97
CA ALA A 19 19.44 -22.68 21.09
C ALA A 19 20.14 -21.62 20.24
N HIS A 20 21.46 -21.75 20.13
CA HIS A 20 22.28 -20.92 19.27
C HIS A 20 22.35 -21.55 17.87
N LEU A 21 21.82 -20.86 16.88
CA LEU A 21 21.66 -21.34 15.51
C LEU A 21 22.55 -20.50 14.59
N GLU A 22 23.75 -21.02 14.30
CA GLU A 22 24.67 -20.38 13.38
C GLU A 22 24.14 -20.43 11.96
N VAL A 23 24.03 -19.27 11.30
CA VAL A 23 23.70 -19.13 9.89
C VAL A 23 24.98 -18.88 9.12
N ARG A 24 25.26 -19.76 8.15
CA ARG A 24 26.45 -19.68 7.30
C ARG A 24 26.05 -19.67 5.83
N ASP A 25 26.82 -18.91 5.02
CA ASP A 25 26.67 -18.92 3.57
C ASP A 25 27.23 -20.21 2.93
N SER A 26 27.10 -20.32 1.61
CA SER A 26 27.60 -21.46 0.81
C SER A 26 29.13 -21.66 0.88
N GLN A 27 29.89 -20.66 1.35
CA GLN A 27 31.33 -20.73 1.55
C GLN A 27 31.70 -21.10 2.99
N GLY A 28 30.72 -21.29 3.86
CA GLY A 28 30.89 -21.60 5.28
C GLY A 28 31.20 -20.38 6.16
N LYS A 29 31.13 -19.16 5.61
CA LYS A 29 31.29 -17.93 6.40
C LYS A 29 30.10 -17.76 7.34
N LEU A 30 30.36 -17.51 8.62
CA LEU A 30 29.33 -17.15 9.59
C LEU A 30 28.78 -15.77 9.25
N LEU A 31 27.46 -15.67 9.12
CA LEU A 31 26.74 -14.42 8.90
C LEU A 31 26.14 -13.87 10.19
N VAL A 32 25.51 -14.75 10.97
CA VAL A 32 24.79 -14.39 12.19
C VAL A 32 24.56 -15.63 13.03
N THR A 33 24.42 -15.47 14.36
CA THR A 33 23.91 -16.51 15.25
C THR A 33 22.56 -16.12 15.77
N LEU A 34 21.50 -16.84 15.39
CA LEU A 34 20.15 -16.64 15.88
C LEU A 34 19.98 -17.34 17.24
N ILE A 35 19.21 -16.76 18.13
CA ILE A 35 18.78 -17.40 19.37
C ILE A 35 17.31 -17.78 19.23
N ALA A 36 17.01 -19.08 19.36
CA ALA A 36 15.64 -19.54 19.34
C ALA A 36 14.85 -18.95 20.53
N ASP A 37 13.69 -18.36 20.26
CA ASP A 37 12.84 -17.73 21.25
C ASP A 37 12.15 -18.74 22.19
N HIS A 38 11.27 -18.24 23.06
CA HIS A 38 10.54 -19.07 24.02
C HIS A 38 9.55 -20.07 23.38
N ALA A 39 9.23 -19.91 22.09
CA ALA A 39 8.44 -20.84 21.30
C ALA A 39 9.31 -21.76 20.41
N GLY A 40 10.63 -21.64 20.49
CA GLY A 40 11.58 -22.40 19.68
C GLY A 40 11.67 -21.90 18.24
N ASN A 41 11.38 -20.62 17.99
CA ASN A 41 11.40 -20.00 16.68
C ASN A 41 12.57 -19.02 16.53
N ALA A 42 13.03 -18.85 15.31
CA ALA A 42 13.94 -17.78 14.91
C ALA A 42 13.69 -17.41 13.45
N HIS A 43 13.93 -16.15 13.08
CA HIS A 43 13.73 -15.64 11.72
C HIS A 43 14.87 -14.71 11.33
N LEU A 44 15.26 -14.74 10.07
CA LEU A 44 16.26 -13.85 9.48
C LEU A 44 15.77 -13.35 8.13
N ALA A 45 15.72 -12.03 7.97
CA ALA A 45 15.45 -11.35 6.71
C ALA A 45 16.56 -10.37 6.32
N TYR A 46 17.41 -10.00 7.28
CA TYR A 46 18.48 -9.02 7.09
C TYR A 46 19.78 -9.53 7.70
N VAL A 47 20.86 -9.41 6.95
CA VAL A 47 22.21 -9.82 7.37
C VAL A 47 22.97 -8.57 7.81
N PRO A 48 23.43 -8.50 9.06
CA PRO A 48 24.29 -7.41 9.53
C PRO A 48 25.65 -7.44 8.84
N ALA A 49 26.32 -6.28 8.72
CA ALA A 49 27.64 -6.17 8.10
C ALA A 49 28.72 -7.03 8.80
N GLU A 50 28.63 -7.11 10.12
CA GLU A 50 29.50 -7.97 10.94
C GLU A 50 28.65 -9.01 11.67
N PRO A 51 29.16 -10.25 11.85
CA PRO A 51 28.42 -11.30 12.54
C PRO A 51 28.08 -10.91 13.99
N ILE A 52 26.81 -10.97 14.32
CA ILE A 52 26.28 -10.70 15.68
C ILE A 52 25.43 -11.87 16.18
N VAL A 53 25.06 -11.80 17.45
CA VAL A 53 24.10 -12.72 18.06
C VAL A 53 22.75 -12.01 18.12
N LEU A 54 21.77 -12.54 17.39
CA LEU A 54 20.40 -12.01 17.34
C LEU A 54 19.49 -12.79 18.31
N ARG A 55 18.99 -12.13 19.32
CA ARG A 55 18.04 -12.68 20.30
C ARG A 55 16.59 -12.37 19.94
N SER A 56 16.39 -11.32 19.18
CA SER A 56 15.08 -10.85 18.75
C SER A 56 15.22 -9.97 17.51
N GLN A 57 14.11 -9.65 16.86
CA GLN A 57 14.08 -8.66 15.79
C GLN A 57 14.49 -7.26 16.28
N GLN A 58 14.47 -7.04 17.59
CA GLN A 58 14.93 -5.81 18.22
C GLN A 58 16.44 -5.61 18.10
N ASP A 59 17.24 -6.66 18.31
CA ASP A 59 18.69 -6.62 18.10
C ASP A 59 18.99 -6.33 16.60
N LEU A 60 18.12 -6.78 15.72
CA LEU A 60 18.22 -6.54 14.29
C LEU A 60 18.03 -5.05 13.93
N ALA A 61 17.09 -4.36 14.58
CA ALA A 61 16.84 -2.94 14.31
C ALA A 61 18.08 -2.07 14.57
N GLU A 62 18.86 -2.40 15.59
CA GLU A 62 20.13 -1.73 15.88
C GLU A 62 21.22 -2.11 14.86
N ALA A 63 21.25 -3.36 14.43
CA ALA A 63 22.22 -3.89 13.48
C ALA A 63 21.93 -3.50 12.01
N LEU A 64 20.71 -3.07 11.69
CA LEU A 64 20.29 -2.69 10.34
C LEU A 64 20.95 -1.42 9.82
N SER A 65 21.78 -0.74 10.61
CA SER A 65 22.50 0.45 10.12
C SER A 65 23.30 0.20 8.85
N ASP A 66 23.91 -0.99 8.75
CA ASP A 66 24.77 -1.39 7.64
C ASP A 66 24.38 -2.76 7.05
N GLY A 67 23.22 -3.32 7.47
CA GLY A 67 22.74 -4.63 7.03
C GLY A 67 22.10 -4.60 5.66
N GLU A 68 22.17 -5.73 4.98
CA GLU A 68 21.55 -5.95 3.68
C GLU A 68 20.42 -6.98 3.80
N VAL A 69 19.51 -7.00 2.84
CA VAL A 69 18.51 -8.07 2.69
C VAL A 69 19.23 -9.40 2.52
N LEU A 70 18.71 -10.48 3.11
CA LEU A 70 19.27 -11.80 2.96
C LEU A 70 19.26 -12.21 1.49
N ALA A 71 20.45 -12.37 0.91
CA ALA A 71 20.58 -12.70 -0.51
C ALA A 71 20.01 -14.10 -0.83
N PRO A 72 19.43 -14.30 -2.02
CA PRO A 72 19.04 -15.65 -2.46
C PRO A 72 20.24 -16.60 -2.56
N GLY A 73 20.03 -17.90 -2.31
CA GLY A 73 21.07 -18.91 -2.45
C GLY A 73 21.06 -19.97 -1.35
N ASP A 74 22.13 -20.77 -1.33
CA ASP A 74 22.30 -21.86 -0.39
C ASP A 74 22.94 -21.40 0.93
N TYR A 75 22.34 -21.80 2.03
CA TYR A 75 22.79 -21.53 3.39
C TYR A 75 22.77 -22.80 4.24
N THR A 76 23.40 -22.74 5.40
CA THR A 76 23.20 -23.71 6.47
C THR A 76 22.79 -23.00 7.76
N VAL A 77 21.87 -23.59 8.51
CA VAL A 77 21.46 -23.15 9.84
C VAL A 77 21.69 -24.29 10.80
N ALA A 78 22.62 -24.16 11.74
CA ALA A 78 23.03 -25.23 12.63
C ALA A 78 23.28 -26.55 11.85
N ASP A 79 24.06 -26.47 10.77
CA ASP A 79 24.41 -27.54 9.84
C ASP A 79 23.24 -28.11 8.99
N VAL A 80 22.03 -27.58 9.10
CA VAL A 80 20.90 -27.96 8.25
C VAL A 80 20.91 -27.10 6.98
N PRO A 81 21.01 -27.71 5.78
CA PRO A 81 21.00 -26.96 4.53
C PRO A 81 19.62 -26.36 4.27
N VAL A 82 19.60 -25.16 3.70
CA VAL A 82 18.39 -24.43 3.32
C VAL A 82 18.66 -23.57 2.09
N LEU A 83 17.71 -23.56 1.14
CA LEU A 83 17.70 -22.67 -0.02
C LEU A 83 16.82 -21.46 0.28
N VAL A 84 17.37 -20.27 0.14
CA VAL A 84 16.66 -18.98 0.17
C VAL A 84 16.29 -18.59 -1.24
N LEU A 85 15.01 -18.33 -1.49
CA LEU A 85 14.46 -17.99 -2.80
C LEU A 85 14.68 -16.51 -3.14
N ALA A 86 14.81 -16.21 -4.44
CA ALA A 86 14.76 -14.83 -4.93
C ALA A 86 13.31 -14.35 -5.09
N VAL A 87 13.10 -13.03 -5.09
CA VAL A 87 11.77 -12.44 -5.30
C VAL A 87 11.20 -12.74 -6.69
N ASP A 88 12.07 -12.93 -7.68
CA ASP A 88 11.73 -13.27 -9.07
C ASP A 88 11.73 -14.78 -9.36
N ASP A 89 12.03 -15.65 -8.40
CA ASP A 89 11.80 -17.07 -8.52
C ASP A 89 10.30 -17.35 -8.66
N ILE A 90 9.93 -18.17 -9.62
CA ILE A 90 8.53 -18.53 -9.86
C ILE A 90 8.23 -19.84 -9.12
N GLY A 91 7.09 -19.91 -8.46
CA GLY A 91 6.61 -21.12 -7.79
C GLY A 91 6.36 -22.27 -8.80
N ASP A 92 6.38 -23.51 -8.31
CA ASP A 92 6.00 -24.65 -9.14
C ASP A 92 4.58 -24.44 -9.72
N PRO A 93 4.34 -24.68 -11.02
CA PRO A 93 3.02 -24.46 -11.64
C PRO A 93 1.85 -25.13 -10.92
N SER A 94 2.08 -26.28 -10.27
CA SER A 94 1.05 -26.98 -9.49
C SER A 94 0.61 -26.19 -8.24
N LEU A 95 1.43 -25.28 -7.74
CA LEU A 95 1.07 -24.39 -6.65
C LEU A 95 -0.17 -23.55 -7.00
N TYR A 96 -0.29 -23.13 -8.24
CA TYR A 96 -1.38 -22.26 -8.70
C TYR A 96 -2.65 -23.01 -9.11
N GLU A 97 -2.69 -24.36 -8.96
CA GLU A 97 -3.86 -25.20 -9.23
C GLU A 97 -4.78 -25.36 -8.00
N GLN A 98 -4.53 -24.62 -6.94
CA GLN A 98 -5.36 -24.63 -5.73
C GLN A 98 -6.80 -24.20 -6.08
N THR A 99 -7.79 -24.87 -5.48
CA THR A 99 -9.20 -24.48 -5.62
C THR A 99 -9.62 -23.58 -4.46
N LEU A 100 -10.12 -22.40 -4.78
CA LEU A 100 -10.61 -21.43 -3.80
C LEU A 100 -12.14 -21.42 -3.81
N SER A 101 -12.75 -21.59 -2.64
CA SER A 101 -14.20 -21.54 -2.46
C SER A 101 -14.67 -20.17 -1.98
N PRO A 102 -15.91 -19.77 -2.28
CA PRO A 102 -16.50 -18.56 -1.69
C PRO A 102 -16.46 -18.58 -0.16
N GLY A 103 -16.25 -17.41 0.43
CA GLY A 103 -16.09 -17.25 1.87
C GLY A 103 -14.62 -17.30 2.31
N PHE A 104 -14.42 -17.52 3.59
CA PHE A 104 -13.09 -17.57 4.20
C PHE A 104 -12.36 -18.86 3.84
N GLY A 105 -11.05 -18.76 3.60
CA GLY A 105 -10.17 -19.90 3.31
C GLY A 105 -8.69 -19.54 3.42
N TYR A 106 -7.87 -20.41 2.86
CA TYR A 106 -6.41 -20.23 2.81
C TYR A 106 -5.90 -20.45 1.40
N LEU A 107 -4.81 -19.75 1.09
CA LEU A 107 -4.04 -19.84 -0.15
C LEU A 107 -2.58 -20.07 0.23
N ARG A 108 -1.96 -21.12 -0.31
CA ARG A 108 -0.54 -21.42 -0.07
C ARG A 108 0.33 -20.73 -1.10
N VAL A 109 1.41 -20.09 -0.64
CA VAL A 109 2.40 -19.43 -1.49
C VAL A 109 3.68 -20.27 -1.64
N ARG A 110 4.59 -19.86 -2.54
CA ARG A 110 5.75 -20.64 -3.02
C ARG A 110 6.70 -21.17 -1.94
N ASP A 111 6.81 -20.48 -0.81
CA ASP A 111 7.63 -20.89 0.32
C ASP A 111 6.85 -21.69 1.38
N GLY A 112 5.62 -22.09 1.05
CA GLY A 112 4.79 -22.94 1.90
C GLY A 112 4.00 -22.22 2.99
N VAL A 113 4.03 -20.88 3.02
CA VAL A 113 3.18 -20.08 3.93
C VAL A 113 1.73 -20.12 3.44
N ASP A 114 0.79 -20.26 4.36
CA ASP A 114 -0.65 -20.18 4.10
C ASP A 114 -1.14 -18.77 4.42
N LEU A 115 -1.65 -18.07 3.39
CA LEU A 115 -2.29 -16.76 3.55
C LEU A 115 -3.79 -16.94 3.75
N SER A 116 -4.38 -16.24 4.70
CA SER A 116 -5.84 -16.20 4.87
C SER A 116 -6.48 -15.32 3.82
N ILE A 117 -7.59 -15.82 3.25
CA ILE A 117 -8.32 -15.16 2.18
C ILE A 117 -9.82 -15.11 2.48
N LEU A 118 -10.49 -14.15 1.84
CA LEU A 118 -11.95 -14.08 1.78
C LEU A 118 -12.37 -13.90 0.32
N VAL A 119 -13.08 -14.87 -0.25
CA VAL A 119 -13.66 -14.78 -1.60
C VAL A 119 -15.09 -14.27 -1.48
N SER A 120 -15.38 -13.13 -2.08
CA SER A 120 -16.69 -12.49 -2.06
C SER A 120 -17.16 -12.19 -3.49
N PHE A 121 -18.41 -12.56 -3.81
CA PHE A 121 -19.01 -12.34 -5.12
C PHE A 121 -19.95 -11.14 -5.09
N PRO A 122 -20.13 -10.45 -6.24
CA PRO A 122 -21.15 -9.43 -6.37
C PRO A 122 -22.56 -10.06 -6.31
N ASP A 123 -23.59 -9.24 -6.12
CA ASP A 123 -24.98 -9.71 -6.04
C ASP A 123 -25.40 -10.39 -7.36
N GLU A 124 -25.70 -11.69 -7.31
CA GLU A 124 -26.09 -12.50 -8.46
C GLU A 124 -27.38 -11.99 -9.13
N ASN A 125 -28.28 -11.37 -8.38
CA ASN A 125 -29.50 -10.82 -8.96
C ASN A 125 -29.24 -9.59 -9.85
N LEU A 126 -28.14 -8.86 -9.60
CA LEU A 126 -27.76 -7.69 -10.39
C LEU A 126 -26.78 -8.06 -11.53
N TYR A 127 -25.88 -9.02 -11.28
CA TYR A 127 -24.74 -9.27 -12.16
C TYR A 127 -24.71 -10.69 -12.76
N GLY A 128 -25.68 -11.54 -12.42
CA GLY A 128 -25.74 -12.93 -12.89
C GLY A 128 -24.79 -13.87 -12.14
N ALA A 129 -24.74 -15.12 -12.58
CA ALA A 129 -24.05 -16.22 -11.89
C ALA A 129 -22.52 -16.30 -12.18
N GLY A 130 -21.95 -15.32 -12.83
CA GLY A 130 -20.52 -15.33 -13.19
C GLY A 130 -20.23 -16.06 -14.52
N PRO A 131 -18.96 -16.25 -14.96
CA PRO A 131 -17.75 -15.79 -14.26
C PRO A 131 -17.70 -14.26 -14.10
N TYR A 132 -17.00 -13.80 -13.06
CA TYR A 132 -16.98 -12.38 -12.69
C TYR A 132 -15.65 -11.72 -13.04
N PRO A 133 -15.62 -10.45 -13.47
CA PRO A 133 -14.41 -9.65 -13.39
C PRO A 133 -13.96 -9.62 -11.93
N THR A 134 -12.68 -9.83 -11.68
CA THR A 134 -12.18 -10.12 -10.33
C THR A 134 -11.05 -9.18 -9.96
N VAL A 135 -11.06 -8.72 -8.71
CA VAL A 135 -9.99 -7.91 -8.13
C VAL A 135 -9.51 -8.50 -6.80
N ILE A 136 -8.27 -8.17 -6.43
CA ILE A 136 -7.66 -8.58 -5.16
C ILE A 136 -7.45 -7.33 -4.32
N GLU A 137 -7.83 -7.37 -3.03
CA GLU A 137 -7.45 -6.41 -2.01
C GLU A 137 -6.46 -7.06 -1.06
N TYR A 138 -5.18 -6.61 -1.09
CA TYR A 138 -4.06 -7.24 -0.41
C TYR A 138 -3.41 -6.30 0.59
N SER A 139 -3.52 -6.58 1.87
CA SER A 139 -2.91 -5.75 2.93
C SER A 139 -2.77 -6.46 4.27
N GLY A 140 -2.15 -5.77 5.23
CA GLY A 140 -2.09 -6.19 6.63
C GLY A 140 -3.29 -5.75 7.48
N TYR A 141 -4.30 -5.06 6.93
CA TYR A 141 -5.44 -4.55 7.70
C TYR A 141 -6.49 -5.60 8.08
N GLY A 142 -6.61 -6.68 7.36
CA GLY A 142 -7.62 -7.70 7.61
C GLY A 142 -8.64 -7.85 6.47
N PRO A 143 -8.19 -7.82 5.20
CA PRO A 143 -9.09 -7.99 4.05
C PRO A 143 -9.74 -9.38 3.99
N SER A 144 -9.19 -10.36 4.71
CA SER A 144 -9.81 -11.69 4.84
C SER A 144 -10.76 -11.83 6.04
N ASN A 145 -11.04 -10.76 6.79
CA ASN A 145 -12.02 -10.79 7.87
C ASN A 145 -13.45 -10.86 7.29
N PRO A 146 -14.20 -11.95 7.53
CA PRO A 146 -15.53 -12.10 6.95
C PRO A 146 -16.57 -11.14 7.56
N ASP A 147 -16.33 -10.65 8.78
CA ASP A 147 -17.29 -9.85 9.53
C ASP A 147 -17.07 -8.34 9.34
N ALA A 148 -15.93 -7.94 8.77
CA ALA A 148 -15.60 -6.54 8.52
C ALA A 148 -14.91 -6.37 7.15
N PRO A 149 -15.65 -6.46 6.03
CA PRO A 149 -15.10 -6.25 4.70
C PRO A 149 -14.49 -4.86 4.55
N GLN A 150 -13.36 -4.79 3.85
CA GLN A 150 -12.68 -3.51 3.60
C GLN A 150 -13.48 -2.62 2.64
N PRO A 151 -13.33 -1.28 2.69
CA PRO A 151 -14.04 -0.36 1.79
C PRO A 151 -13.84 -0.66 0.30
N GLY A 152 -12.62 -1.00 -0.11
CA GLY A 152 -12.31 -1.39 -1.49
C GLY A 152 -13.10 -2.61 -1.94
N THR A 153 -13.19 -3.63 -1.08
CA THR A 153 -13.99 -4.84 -1.29
C THR A 153 -15.47 -4.52 -1.47
N LEU A 154 -16.05 -3.70 -0.56
CA LEU A 154 -17.47 -3.34 -0.61
C LEU A 154 -17.81 -2.59 -1.89
N ILE A 155 -17.01 -1.60 -2.26
CA ILE A 155 -17.24 -0.79 -3.46
C ILE A 155 -17.10 -1.65 -4.72
N ALA A 156 -16.07 -2.49 -4.81
CA ALA A 156 -15.87 -3.37 -5.97
C ALA A 156 -17.02 -4.38 -6.13
N ASN A 157 -17.48 -5.00 -5.04
CA ASN A 157 -18.66 -5.90 -5.11
C ASN A 157 -19.92 -5.15 -5.58
N LEU A 158 -20.18 -3.94 -5.07
CA LEU A 158 -21.29 -3.10 -5.51
C LEU A 158 -21.21 -2.76 -7.01
N MET A 159 -20.00 -2.66 -7.56
CA MET A 159 -19.74 -2.36 -8.98
C MET A 159 -19.66 -3.61 -9.87
N GLY A 160 -19.97 -4.80 -9.31
CA GLY A 160 -20.07 -6.06 -10.06
C GLY A 160 -18.76 -6.82 -10.26
N PHE A 161 -17.80 -6.64 -9.37
CA PHE A 161 -16.55 -7.39 -9.33
C PHE A 161 -16.60 -8.43 -8.21
N ALA A 162 -16.09 -9.64 -8.47
CA ALA A 162 -15.70 -10.53 -7.40
C ALA A 162 -14.44 -9.99 -6.73
N VAL A 163 -14.31 -10.14 -5.42
CA VAL A 163 -13.16 -9.68 -4.66
C VAL A 163 -12.55 -10.82 -3.87
N VAL A 164 -11.23 -10.92 -3.91
CA VAL A 164 -10.47 -11.77 -3.01
C VAL A 164 -9.68 -10.88 -2.06
N GLY A 165 -10.14 -10.78 -0.82
CA GLY A 165 -9.39 -10.14 0.25
C GLY A 165 -8.29 -11.08 0.75
N VAL A 166 -7.03 -10.65 0.73
CA VAL A 166 -5.87 -11.47 1.12
C VAL A 166 -5.09 -10.77 2.22
N ASN A 167 -5.01 -11.39 3.40
CA ASN A 167 -4.13 -10.91 4.46
C ASN A 167 -2.66 -11.20 4.14
N MET A 168 -1.82 -10.20 4.28
CA MET A 168 -0.36 -10.36 4.17
C MET A 168 0.17 -11.36 5.19
N ARG A 169 1.31 -11.99 4.83
CA ARG A 169 2.02 -12.86 5.78
C ARG A 169 2.24 -12.15 7.11
N GLY A 170 2.09 -12.88 8.18
CA GLY A 170 2.27 -12.34 9.52
C GLY A 170 1.10 -11.49 10.04
N THR A 171 -0.07 -11.43 9.37
CA THR A 171 -1.26 -10.69 9.81
C THR A 171 -2.53 -11.53 9.78
N GLY A 172 -3.52 -11.21 10.59
CA GLY A 172 -4.78 -11.95 10.69
C GLY A 172 -4.56 -13.44 10.90
N CYS A 173 -5.16 -14.30 10.09
CA CYS A 173 -4.96 -15.75 10.14
C CYS A 173 -3.83 -16.24 9.23
N SER A 174 -3.13 -15.36 8.51
CA SER A 174 -2.01 -15.74 7.64
C SER A 174 -0.79 -16.18 8.41
N GLY A 175 -0.04 -17.12 7.86
CA GLY A 175 1.26 -17.57 8.36
C GLY A 175 2.40 -16.62 8.04
N GLY A 176 3.62 -17.05 8.33
CA GLY A 176 4.84 -16.28 8.09
C GLY A 176 5.08 -15.16 9.09
N VAL A 177 6.14 -14.40 8.85
CA VAL A 177 6.57 -13.26 9.66
C VAL A 177 6.15 -11.96 8.99
N PHE A 178 5.61 -11.03 9.76
CA PHE A 178 5.23 -9.72 9.26
C PHE A 178 6.43 -8.79 9.20
N ASP A 179 6.71 -8.33 7.98
CA ASP A 179 7.72 -7.35 7.68
C ASP A 179 7.22 -6.46 6.53
N ILE A 180 6.93 -5.20 6.81
CA ILE A 180 6.17 -4.29 5.93
C ILE A 180 6.86 -4.02 4.59
N PHE A 181 6.14 -4.23 3.48
CA PHE A 181 6.61 -4.04 2.10
C PHE A 181 7.91 -4.78 1.79
N SER A 182 8.08 -5.98 2.35
CA SER A 182 9.24 -6.82 2.09
C SER A 182 9.13 -7.53 0.72
N PRO A 183 10.26 -7.98 0.14
CA PRO A 183 10.25 -8.81 -1.06
C PRO A 183 9.38 -10.06 -0.93
N ALA A 184 9.37 -10.68 0.24
CA ALA A 184 8.51 -11.82 0.52
C ALA A 184 7.01 -11.50 0.37
N GLN A 185 6.57 -10.31 0.82
CA GLN A 185 5.18 -9.88 0.63
C GLN A 185 4.86 -9.58 -0.84
N ALA A 186 5.81 -9.04 -1.59
CA ALA A 186 5.62 -8.83 -3.03
C ALA A 186 5.45 -10.16 -3.77
N ALA A 187 6.27 -11.17 -3.45
CA ALA A 187 6.16 -12.52 -4.00
C ALA A 187 4.86 -13.25 -3.60
N ASP A 188 4.36 -13.03 -2.38
CA ASP A 188 3.05 -13.52 -1.95
C ASP A 188 1.92 -12.97 -2.81
N GLY A 189 1.96 -11.67 -3.08
CA GLY A 189 0.98 -11.03 -3.96
C GLY A 189 1.02 -11.58 -5.38
N TYR A 190 2.21 -11.88 -5.91
CA TYR A 190 2.37 -12.59 -7.18
C TYR A 190 1.65 -13.94 -7.15
N ASP A 191 1.93 -14.78 -6.15
CA ASP A 191 1.34 -16.11 -6.03
C ASP A 191 -0.17 -16.07 -5.84
N ALA A 192 -0.67 -15.08 -5.09
CA ALA A 192 -2.10 -14.87 -4.93
C ALA A 192 -2.77 -14.52 -6.27
N ILE A 193 -2.17 -13.64 -7.08
CA ILE A 193 -2.66 -13.27 -8.41
C ILE A 193 -2.74 -14.50 -9.30
N GLU A 194 -1.65 -15.27 -9.42
CA GLU A 194 -1.58 -16.42 -10.29
C GLU A 194 -2.53 -17.55 -9.87
N THR A 195 -2.77 -17.73 -8.57
CA THR A 195 -3.73 -18.71 -8.05
C THR A 195 -5.17 -18.27 -8.27
N VAL A 196 -5.50 -17.00 -7.98
CA VAL A 196 -6.86 -16.47 -8.14
C VAL A 196 -7.26 -16.44 -9.61
N ALA A 197 -6.39 -16.01 -10.50
CA ALA A 197 -6.67 -15.89 -11.93
C ALA A 197 -7.08 -17.23 -12.58
N ARG A 198 -6.65 -18.36 -12.04
CA ARG A 198 -6.98 -19.70 -12.54
C ARG A 198 -8.31 -20.24 -12.04
N GLN A 199 -9.02 -19.53 -11.17
CA GLN A 199 -10.30 -20.01 -10.67
C GLN A 199 -11.38 -19.95 -11.75
N PRO A 200 -12.28 -20.95 -11.83
CA PRO A 200 -13.29 -21.03 -12.90
C PRO A 200 -14.32 -19.90 -12.87
N TRP A 201 -14.43 -19.21 -11.75
CA TRP A 201 -15.32 -18.05 -11.57
C TRP A 201 -14.64 -16.70 -11.92
N VAL A 202 -13.37 -16.69 -12.30
CA VAL A 202 -12.65 -15.49 -12.74
C VAL A 202 -12.81 -15.26 -14.23
N LEU A 203 -13.37 -14.13 -14.60
CA LEU A 203 -13.56 -13.75 -16.00
C LEU A 203 -12.20 -13.46 -16.66
N HIS A 204 -11.98 -13.97 -17.85
CA HIS A 204 -10.77 -13.80 -18.67
C HIS A 204 -9.48 -14.37 -18.08
N ASN A 205 -9.50 -15.07 -16.96
CA ASN A 205 -8.31 -15.60 -16.28
C ASN A 205 -7.27 -14.50 -15.92
N HIS A 206 -7.75 -13.29 -15.68
CA HIS A 206 -6.94 -12.14 -15.24
C HIS A 206 -7.64 -11.42 -14.10
N VAL A 207 -6.86 -10.84 -13.22
CA VAL A 207 -7.37 -10.10 -12.06
C VAL A 207 -6.79 -8.70 -11.99
N GLY A 208 -7.53 -7.75 -11.43
CA GLY A 208 -7.00 -6.44 -11.03
C GLY A 208 -6.62 -6.41 -9.56
N MET A 209 -6.00 -5.33 -9.13
CA MET A 209 -5.84 -5.03 -7.71
C MET A 209 -6.52 -3.71 -7.35
N VAL A 210 -7.10 -3.67 -6.15
CA VAL A 210 -7.80 -2.50 -5.62
C VAL A 210 -7.34 -2.20 -4.19
N GLY A 211 -7.56 -0.98 -3.74
CA GLY A 211 -7.33 -0.57 -2.36
C GLY A 211 -6.80 0.85 -2.24
N LEU A 212 -7.08 1.43 -1.09
CA LEU A 212 -6.65 2.77 -0.70
C LEU A 212 -5.67 2.66 0.47
N SER A 213 -4.62 3.49 0.50
CA SER A 213 -3.61 3.45 1.56
C SER A 213 -2.77 2.17 1.52
N TYR A 214 -2.67 1.43 2.60
CA TYR A 214 -1.88 0.20 2.68
C TYR A 214 -2.18 -0.79 1.53
N PRO A 215 -3.45 -1.19 1.25
CA PRO A 215 -3.73 -2.02 0.08
C PRO A 215 -3.53 -1.30 -1.26
N GLY A 216 -3.43 0.01 -1.29
CA GLY A 216 -3.00 0.79 -2.47
C GLY A 216 -1.49 0.71 -2.67
N ILE A 217 -0.73 0.92 -1.60
CA ILE A 217 0.73 0.90 -1.62
C ILE A 217 1.26 -0.49 -2.00
N SER A 218 0.67 -1.55 -1.43
CA SER A 218 1.08 -2.93 -1.72
C SER A 218 1.01 -3.30 -3.19
N GLN A 219 0.07 -2.72 -3.94
CA GLN A 219 -0.08 -2.96 -5.38
C GLN A 219 1.18 -2.56 -6.16
N LEU A 220 1.88 -1.50 -5.74
CA LEU A 220 3.10 -1.04 -6.40
C LEU A 220 4.23 -2.06 -6.30
N TYR A 221 4.38 -2.68 -5.12
CA TYR A 221 5.39 -3.72 -4.90
C TYR A 221 5.03 -5.03 -5.61
N VAL A 222 3.77 -5.44 -5.53
CA VAL A 222 3.30 -6.65 -6.20
C VAL A 222 3.38 -6.52 -7.72
N ALA A 223 2.91 -5.42 -8.30
CA ALA A 223 2.92 -5.23 -9.74
C ALA A 223 4.35 -5.13 -10.31
N ALA A 224 5.32 -4.63 -9.52
CA ALA A 224 6.73 -4.61 -9.91
C ALA A 224 7.33 -6.02 -10.07
N THR A 225 6.75 -7.07 -9.46
CA THR A 225 7.12 -8.47 -9.72
C THR A 225 6.57 -9.03 -11.03
N ARG A 226 5.75 -8.27 -11.74
CA ARG A 226 5.20 -8.56 -13.08
C ARG A 226 4.43 -9.88 -13.18
N PRO A 227 3.37 -10.12 -12.35
CA PRO A 227 2.56 -11.32 -12.47
C PRO A 227 1.87 -11.37 -13.84
N PRO A 228 2.02 -12.46 -14.63
CA PRO A 228 1.42 -12.55 -15.96
C PRO A 228 -0.09 -12.42 -16.02
N SER A 229 -0.78 -12.81 -14.93
CA SER A 229 -2.24 -12.77 -14.84
C SER A 229 -2.77 -11.47 -14.21
N LEU A 230 -1.91 -10.47 -13.95
CA LEU A 230 -2.34 -9.16 -13.49
C LEU A 230 -2.84 -8.32 -14.67
N ALA A 231 -4.09 -7.86 -14.63
CA ALA A 231 -4.69 -7.05 -15.68
C ALA A 231 -4.45 -5.54 -15.49
N ALA A 232 -4.53 -5.06 -14.24
CA ALA A 232 -4.41 -3.65 -13.91
C ALA A 232 -4.28 -3.45 -12.39
N ILE A 233 -3.77 -2.27 -11.99
CA ILE A 233 -3.71 -1.85 -10.59
C ILE A 233 -4.38 -0.50 -10.39
N THR A 234 -4.95 -0.31 -9.20
CA THR A 234 -5.59 0.97 -8.81
C THR A 234 -5.08 1.46 -7.46
N PRO A 235 -3.80 1.88 -7.36
CA PRO A 235 -3.23 2.41 -6.13
C PRO A 235 -3.82 3.78 -5.78
N LEU A 236 -4.62 3.84 -4.70
CA LEU A 236 -5.25 5.07 -4.23
C LEU A 236 -4.55 5.56 -2.95
N SER A 237 -4.28 6.88 -2.87
CA SER A 237 -3.68 7.53 -1.68
C SER A 237 -2.41 6.82 -1.18
N VAL A 238 -1.36 6.84 -1.96
CA VAL A 238 -0.14 6.04 -1.75
C VAL A 238 1.10 6.88 -1.43
N ILE A 239 2.12 6.25 -0.86
CA ILE A 239 3.44 6.84 -0.62
C ILE A 239 4.43 6.49 -1.74
N ASP A 240 5.42 7.35 -1.96
CA ASP A 240 6.55 7.11 -2.87
C ASP A 240 7.69 6.35 -2.20
N ASP A 241 7.86 6.52 -0.89
CA ASP A 241 9.06 6.11 -0.16
C ASP A 241 8.72 5.95 1.33
N LEU A 242 8.84 4.71 1.85
CA LEU A 242 8.53 4.40 3.25
C LEU A 242 9.44 5.17 4.22
N TRP A 243 10.73 5.34 3.90
CA TRP A 243 11.64 6.09 4.76
C TRP A 243 11.24 7.54 4.88
N ARG A 244 10.91 8.19 3.76
CA ARG A 244 10.50 9.60 3.74
C ARG A 244 9.15 9.83 4.40
N GLN A 245 8.31 8.81 4.45
CA GLN A 245 7.07 8.83 5.22
C GLN A 245 7.34 8.90 6.73
N GLN A 246 8.36 8.17 7.21
CA GLN A 246 8.75 8.13 8.61
C GLN A 246 9.57 9.36 9.03
N TRP A 247 10.44 9.84 8.14
CA TRP A 247 11.43 10.89 8.39
C TRP A 247 11.32 12.02 7.35
N PRO A 248 10.14 12.68 7.21
CA PRO A 248 9.99 13.79 6.27
C PRO A 248 10.93 14.94 6.67
N GLY A 249 11.82 15.35 5.74
CA GLY A 249 12.81 16.39 6.03
C GLY A 249 13.81 16.06 7.14
N GLY A 250 13.97 14.79 7.50
CA GLY A 250 14.87 14.36 8.60
C GLY A 250 14.27 14.51 10.00
N ILE A 251 12.98 14.75 10.11
CA ILE A 251 12.25 14.83 11.38
C ILE A 251 11.37 13.60 11.53
N TYR A 252 11.45 12.91 12.66
CA TYR A 252 10.61 11.74 12.90
C TYR A 252 9.13 12.11 12.95
N ASN A 253 8.33 11.44 12.12
CA ASN A 253 6.89 11.62 12.09
C ASN A 253 6.23 10.97 13.32
N ALA A 254 6.22 11.69 14.44
CA ALA A 254 5.63 11.25 15.69
C ALA A 254 4.10 11.32 15.70
N GLY A 255 3.50 11.89 14.66
CA GLY A 255 2.05 12.01 14.48
C GLY A 255 1.41 10.72 13.96
N PHE A 256 0.70 10.81 12.83
CA PHE A 256 -0.03 9.71 12.22
C PHE A 256 0.84 8.45 12.04
N THR A 257 2.02 8.59 11.46
CA THR A 257 2.84 7.44 11.08
C THR A 257 3.27 6.59 12.28
N ARG A 258 3.68 7.24 13.39
CA ARG A 258 4.01 6.51 14.62
C ARG A 258 2.80 5.77 15.17
N ALA A 259 1.64 6.43 15.23
CA ALA A 259 0.41 5.80 15.72
C ALA A 259 0.01 4.60 14.86
N TRP A 260 0.17 4.73 13.54
CA TRP A 260 -0.08 3.66 12.59
C TRP A 260 0.86 2.46 12.79
N LEU A 261 2.17 2.68 12.97
CA LEU A 261 3.14 1.61 13.25
C LEU A 261 2.80 0.85 14.54
N VAL A 262 2.52 1.57 15.63
CA VAL A 262 2.10 0.96 16.91
C VAL A 262 0.82 0.13 16.76
N ALA A 263 -0.12 0.58 15.94
CA ALA A 263 -1.32 -0.19 15.64
C ALA A 263 -1.00 -1.48 14.86
N ARG A 264 -0.08 -1.42 13.88
CA ARG A 264 0.35 -2.63 13.15
C ARG A 264 1.07 -3.62 14.05
N ASP A 265 1.93 -3.17 14.95
CA ASP A 265 2.59 -4.04 15.93
C ASP A 265 1.57 -4.79 16.79
N LYS A 266 0.58 -4.08 17.31
CA LYS A 266 -0.49 -4.66 18.10
C LYS A 266 -1.33 -5.67 17.30
N GLU A 267 -1.74 -5.32 16.09
CA GLU A 267 -2.59 -6.17 15.26
C GLU A 267 -1.87 -7.38 14.69
N SER A 268 -0.57 -7.30 14.46
CA SER A 268 0.24 -8.43 13.97
C SER A 268 0.67 -9.39 15.09
N ALA A 269 0.44 -9.07 16.35
CA ALA A 269 0.64 -10.00 17.45
C ALA A 269 -0.33 -11.20 17.36
N ALA A 270 -0.03 -12.28 18.07
CA ALA A 270 -0.93 -13.43 18.14
C ALA A 270 -2.28 -13.03 18.75
N GLY A 271 -3.39 -13.25 18.04
CA GLY A 271 -4.74 -12.82 18.44
C GLY A 271 -4.94 -11.30 18.43
N GLY A 272 -4.06 -10.54 17.76
CA GLY A 272 -4.03 -9.09 17.84
C GLY A 272 -5.20 -8.37 17.15
N MET A 273 -5.83 -9.02 16.18
CA MET A 273 -7.00 -8.50 15.46
C MET A 273 -8.34 -8.94 16.05
N THR A 274 -8.37 -9.65 17.17
CA THR A 274 -9.57 -10.19 17.82
C THR A 274 -10.25 -11.28 16.98
N TRP A 275 -10.69 -10.98 15.75
CA TRP A 275 -11.36 -11.95 14.88
C TRP A 275 -10.50 -13.17 14.53
N ASP A 276 -9.18 -13.02 14.49
CA ASP A 276 -8.24 -14.13 14.29
C ASP A 276 -8.20 -15.06 15.51
N GLN A 277 -8.28 -14.51 16.72
CA GLN A 277 -8.43 -15.30 17.95
C GLN A 277 -9.79 -15.99 18.00
N GLU A 278 -10.87 -15.31 17.63
CA GLU A 278 -12.21 -15.90 17.57
C GLU A 278 -12.26 -17.11 16.63
N ARG A 279 -11.54 -17.07 15.50
CA ARG A 279 -11.42 -18.22 14.60
C ARG A 279 -10.66 -19.37 15.23
N ILE A 280 -9.57 -19.09 15.94
CA ILE A 280 -8.82 -20.11 16.67
C ILE A 280 -9.71 -20.78 17.73
N ASP A 281 -10.46 -19.98 18.48
CA ASP A 281 -11.39 -20.47 19.51
C ASP A 281 -12.54 -21.28 18.89
N ALA A 282 -12.92 -21.00 17.65
CA ALA A 282 -13.88 -21.78 16.87
C ALA A 282 -13.28 -23.06 16.25
N GLY A 283 -11.98 -23.33 16.47
CA GLY A 283 -11.31 -24.57 16.05
C GLY A 283 -10.54 -24.48 14.72
N ASP A 284 -10.17 -23.29 14.27
CA ASP A 284 -9.32 -23.12 13.08
C ASP A 284 -7.86 -23.47 13.44
N GLU A 285 -7.48 -24.72 13.21
CA GLU A 285 -6.12 -25.21 13.52
C GLU A 285 -5.06 -24.61 12.58
N VAL A 286 -5.43 -24.17 11.35
CA VAL A 286 -4.50 -23.49 10.44
C VAL A 286 -4.16 -22.10 10.98
N ALA A 287 -5.17 -21.32 11.39
CA ALA A 287 -4.94 -20.03 12.04
C ALA A 287 -4.06 -20.16 13.27
N LYS A 288 -4.36 -21.14 14.12
CA LYS A 288 -3.58 -21.42 15.34
C LYS A 288 -2.12 -21.76 15.03
N GLN A 289 -1.88 -22.63 14.05
CA GLN A 289 -0.53 -23.00 13.62
C GLN A 289 0.22 -21.78 13.04
N ASN A 290 -0.45 -21.00 12.21
CA ASN A 290 0.12 -19.83 11.56
C ASN A 290 0.56 -18.75 12.56
N GLN A 291 -0.14 -18.61 13.68
CA GLN A 291 0.20 -17.61 14.69
C GLN A 291 1.34 -18.01 15.62
N MET A 292 1.81 -19.25 15.58
CA MET A 292 2.93 -19.69 16.45
C MET A 292 4.25 -18.96 16.16
N ILE A 293 4.41 -18.38 14.96
CA ILE A 293 5.62 -17.63 14.55
C ILE A 293 5.54 -16.13 14.87
N ARG A 294 4.42 -15.61 15.38
CA ARG A 294 4.20 -14.18 15.62
C ARG A 294 5.21 -13.53 16.56
N THR A 295 5.86 -14.30 17.40
CA THR A 295 6.98 -13.84 18.25
C THR A 295 8.17 -13.32 17.46
N GLN A 296 8.24 -13.65 16.17
CA GLN A 296 9.29 -13.21 15.24
C GLN A 296 8.88 -12.01 14.37
N ASN A 297 7.66 -11.49 14.51
CA ASN A 297 7.24 -10.28 13.82
C ASN A 297 8.12 -9.08 14.22
N PHE A 298 8.35 -8.19 13.28
CA PHE A 298 9.11 -6.96 13.52
C PHE A 298 8.33 -6.02 14.45
N ASP A 299 9.05 -5.28 15.29
CA ASP A 299 8.55 -4.11 16.01
C ASP A 299 8.69 -2.89 15.09
N PHE A 300 7.58 -2.49 14.48
CA PHE A 300 7.61 -1.43 13.46
C PHE A 300 7.81 -0.05 14.06
N GLU A 301 7.35 0.21 15.28
CA GLU A 301 7.61 1.50 15.94
C GLU A 301 9.10 1.66 16.18
N GLN A 302 9.75 0.61 16.65
CA GLN A 302 11.19 0.62 16.87
C GLN A 302 11.96 0.67 15.53
N PHE A 303 11.54 -0.12 14.53
CA PHE A 303 12.13 -0.07 13.20
C PHE A 303 12.02 1.33 12.59
N GLY A 304 10.84 1.97 12.67
CA GLY A 304 10.63 3.34 12.19
C GLY A 304 11.58 4.36 12.84
N ARG A 305 11.91 4.19 14.12
CA ARG A 305 12.91 5.02 14.81
C ARG A 305 14.34 4.70 14.37
N ALA A 306 14.65 3.43 14.18
CA ALA A 306 16.00 2.98 13.84
C ALA A 306 16.45 3.42 12.44
N ILE A 307 15.54 3.72 11.54
CA ILE A 307 15.84 4.15 10.15
C ILE A 307 16.03 5.67 9.99
N GLU A 308 16.36 6.39 11.05
CA GLU A 308 16.63 7.85 11.01
C GLU A 308 17.51 8.25 9.82
N ASN A 309 18.55 7.50 9.56
CA ASN A 309 19.32 7.61 8.33
C ASN A 309 18.82 6.60 7.30
N PHE A 310 18.75 6.98 6.03
CA PHE A 310 18.43 6.04 4.96
C PHE A 310 19.42 4.87 4.99
N ARG A 311 18.89 3.65 5.04
CA ARG A 311 19.70 2.43 5.15
C ARG A 311 19.58 1.58 3.89
N PRO A 312 20.57 0.75 3.56
CA PRO A 312 20.52 -0.12 2.37
C PRO A 312 19.24 -0.96 2.29
N THR A 313 18.79 -1.50 3.42
CA THR A 313 17.55 -2.29 3.53
C THR A 313 16.29 -1.53 3.12
N MET A 314 16.34 -0.19 3.05
CA MET A 314 15.21 0.64 2.64
C MET A 314 15.08 0.74 1.12
N GLY A 315 16.11 0.39 0.34
CA GLY A 315 16.08 0.44 -1.12
C GLY A 315 14.93 -0.37 -1.71
N ALA A 316 14.78 -1.61 -1.27
CA ALA A 316 13.70 -2.50 -1.70
C ALA A 316 12.29 -2.05 -1.25
N ARG A 317 12.20 -1.08 -0.34
CA ARG A 317 10.95 -0.54 0.22
C ARG A 317 10.59 0.84 -0.33
N ARG A 318 11.29 1.28 -1.36
CA ARG A 318 11.04 2.55 -2.03
C ARG A 318 10.23 2.31 -3.30
N ALA A 319 8.91 2.51 -3.22
CA ALA A 319 7.99 2.32 -4.36
C ALA A 319 8.42 3.13 -5.59
N ALA A 320 8.87 4.38 -5.40
CA ALA A 320 9.34 5.22 -6.49
C ALA A 320 10.52 4.66 -7.31
N SER A 321 11.27 3.68 -6.77
CA SER A 321 12.35 3.00 -7.50
C SER A 321 11.92 1.69 -8.17
N LEU A 322 10.66 1.31 -8.04
CA LEU A 322 10.11 0.05 -8.58
C LEU A 322 9.03 0.27 -9.63
N VAL A 323 8.42 1.46 -9.69
CA VAL A 323 7.26 1.72 -10.55
C VAL A 323 7.57 1.67 -12.04
N ASP A 324 8.83 1.84 -12.44
CA ASP A 324 9.30 1.65 -13.82
C ASP A 324 9.23 0.19 -14.30
N GLN A 325 9.15 -0.76 -13.37
CA GLN A 325 9.00 -2.19 -13.66
C GLN A 325 7.54 -2.63 -13.85
N ILE A 326 6.58 -1.74 -13.62
CA ILE A 326 5.15 -2.05 -13.71
C ILE A 326 4.71 -2.03 -15.19
N GLU A 327 4.36 -3.22 -15.70
CA GLU A 327 4.01 -3.44 -17.10
C GLU A 327 2.48 -3.52 -17.36
N VAL A 328 1.66 -3.20 -16.36
CA VAL A 328 0.20 -3.22 -16.46
C VAL A 328 -0.40 -1.82 -16.39
N PRO A 329 -1.65 -1.60 -16.85
CA PRO A 329 -2.36 -0.35 -16.68
C PRO A 329 -2.44 0.09 -15.21
N VAL A 330 -2.32 1.41 -14.98
CA VAL A 330 -2.28 2.03 -13.65
C VAL A 330 -3.32 3.15 -13.54
N TYR A 331 -4.18 3.09 -12.53
CA TYR A 331 -5.03 4.19 -12.10
C TYR A 331 -4.61 4.65 -10.70
N LEU A 332 -4.11 5.87 -10.56
CA LEU A 332 -3.63 6.40 -9.29
C LEU A 332 -4.40 7.66 -8.91
N THR A 333 -4.80 7.75 -7.65
CA THR A 333 -5.28 9.00 -7.06
C THR A 333 -4.29 9.53 -6.04
N GLY A 334 -4.19 10.86 -5.95
CA GLY A 334 -3.39 11.51 -4.93
C GLY A 334 -3.99 12.85 -4.50
N ALA A 335 -4.04 13.05 -3.19
CA ALA A 335 -4.53 14.26 -2.56
C ALA A 335 -3.37 15.09 -1.98
N TRP A 336 -3.36 16.40 -2.29
CA TRP A 336 -2.27 17.28 -1.86
C TRP A 336 -2.23 17.51 -0.36
N GLN A 337 -3.36 17.39 0.32
CA GLN A 337 -3.50 17.53 1.78
C GLN A 337 -3.78 16.20 2.47
N ASP A 338 -3.36 15.09 1.84
CA ASP A 338 -3.45 13.77 2.49
C ASP A 338 -2.62 13.77 3.78
N GLU A 339 -3.31 13.72 4.90
CA GLU A 339 -2.72 13.81 6.24
C GLU A 339 -2.00 12.53 6.67
N GLN A 340 -2.14 11.45 5.90
CA GLN A 340 -1.56 10.14 6.19
C GLN A 340 -0.39 9.81 5.27
N THR A 341 -0.58 9.89 3.95
CA THR A 341 0.43 9.53 2.96
C THR A 341 1.16 10.73 2.37
N GLY A 342 0.59 11.92 2.49
CA GLY A 342 1.20 13.15 2.01
C GLY A 342 1.17 13.30 0.49
N SER A 343 1.79 14.36 -0.01
CA SER A 343 1.73 14.78 -1.41
C SER A 343 2.83 14.21 -2.31
N ARG A 344 3.72 13.38 -1.78
CA ARG A 344 4.93 12.92 -2.50
C ARG A 344 4.64 11.89 -3.58
N PHE A 345 3.44 11.28 -3.62
CA PHE A 345 3.01 10.41 -4.72
C PHE A 345 3.27 11.03 -6.10
N ALA A 346 3.17 12.35 -6.21
CA ALA A 346 3.37 13.08 -7.45
C ALA A 346 4.78 12.90 -8.06
N LEU A 347 5.78 12.54 -7.26
CA LEU A 347 7.15 12.30 -7.72
C LEU A 347 7.30 10.98 -8.49
N MET A 348 6.32 10.07 -8.41
CA MET A 348 6.32 8.79 -9.12
C MET A 348 5.68 8.87 -10.51
N LEU A 349 4.84 9.88 -10.78
CA LEU A 349 3.93 9.86 -11.93
C LEU A 349 4.64 9.77 -13.29
N GLU A 350 5.83 10.33 -13.41
CA GLU A 350 6.63 10.27 -14.64
C GLU A 350 7.53 9.02 -14.70
N SER A 351 7.48 8.15 -13.68
CA SER A 351 8.33 6.94 -13.61
C SER A 351 7.59 5.64 -14.00
N PHE A 352 6.32 5.70 -14.37
CA PHE A 352 5.56 4.53 -14.85
C PHE A 352 5.82 4.24 -16.35
N ASP A 353 7.08 4.26 -16.77
CA ASP A 353 7.47 4.21 -18.18
C ASP A 353 7.08 2.91 -18.89
N SER A 354 7.02 1.79 -18.16
CA SER A 354 6.64 0.48 -18.71
C SER A 354 5.14 0.24 -18.75
N SER A 355 4.33 1.08 -18.08
CA SER A 355 2.88 0.91 -18.04
C SER A 355 2.22 1.33 -19.36
N PRO A 356 1.41 0.45 -19.99
CA PRO A 356 0.79 0.72 -21.29
C PRO A 356 -0.35 1.74 -21.24
N SER A 357 -0.94 1.98 -20.08
CA SER A 357 -2.03 2.94 -19.88
C SER A 357 -2.01 3.49 -18.46
N GLN A 358 -1.96 4.79 -18.36
CA GLN A 358 -1.85 5.49 -17.07
C GLN A 358 -3.03 6.46 -16.93
N ARG A 359 -3.62 6.52 -15.74
CA ARG A 359 -4.67 7.47 -15.38
C ARG A 359 -4.41 7.99 -13.98
N PHE A 360 -4.12 9.27 -13.87
CA PHE A 360 -3.78 9.94 -12.62
C PHE A 360 -4.82 11.01 -12.31
N ASN A 361 -5.48 10.92 -11.16
CA ASN A 361 -6.40 11.93 -10.67
C ASN A 361 -5.81 12.62 -9.45
N LEU A 362 -5.54 13.92 -9.60
CA LEU A 362 -4.86 14.75 -8.62
C LEU A 362 -5.83 15.81 -8.11
N PHE A 363 -5.96 15.93 -6.81
CA PHE A 363 -6.91 16.86 -6.22
C PHE A 363 -6.43 17.36 -4.86
N ASN A 364 -7.03 18.42 -4.39
CA ASN A 364 -6.84 18.86 -3.01
C ASN A 364 -7.91 18.22 -2.14
N GLY A 365 -7.49 17.39 -1.20
CA GLY A 365 -8.40 16.59 -0.36
C GLY A 365 -7.63 15.80 0.69
N HIS A 366 -8.35 14.94 1.40
CA HIS A 366 -7.86 14.12 2.49
C HIS A 366 -7.63 12.67 2.07
N HIS A 367 -7.07 11.88 2.96
CA HIS A 367 -6.73 10.49 2.72
C HIS A 367 -7.87 9.63 2.13
N PRO A 368 -9.11 9.62 2.68
CA PRO A 368 -10.19 8.78 2.16
C PRO A 368 -10.77 9.24 0.82
N ASP A 369 -10.41 10.44 0.35
CA ASP A 369 -11.02 11.06 -0.83
C ASP A 369 -10.65 10.35 -2.15
N GLY A 370 -9.76 9.36 -2.12
CA GLY A 370 -9.51 8.44 -3.23
C GLY A 370 -10.74 7.62 -3.66
N TYR A 371 -11.75 7.51 -2.80
CA TYR A 371 -13.07 6.91 -3.11
C TYR A 371 -14.20 7.94 -3.18
N SER A 372 -13.88 9.22 -3.27
CA SER A 372 -14.88 10.30 -3.29
C SER A 372 -15.69 10.36 -4.59
N PRO A 373 -16.85 11.05 -4.56
CA PRO A 373 -17.65 11.28 -5.77
C PRO A 373 -16.88 11.87 -6.95
N MET A 374 -15.82 12.64 -6.69
CA MET A 374 -14.99 13.26 -7.73
C MET A 374 -14.21 12.26 -8.59
N VAL A 375 -13.90 11.08 -8.06
CA VAL A 375 -12.95 10.15 -8.68
C VAL A 375 -13.45 8.71 -8.80
N ILE A 376 -14.49 8.33 -8.05
CA ILE A 376 -14.96 6.94 -7.98
C ILE A 376 -15.45 6.39 -9.32
N LEU A 377 -16.10 7.21 -10.15
CA LEU A 377 -16.52 6.77 -11.48
C LEU A 377 -15.35 6.55 -12.43
N ARG A 378 -14.30 7.37 -12.34
CA ARG A 378 -13.08 7.17 -13.15
C ARG A 378 -12.35 5.89 -12.75
N TRP A 379 -12.36 5.54 -11.46
CA TRP A 379 -11.87 4.25 -10.96
C TRP A 379 -12.70 3.07 -11.50
N PHE A 380 -14.02 3.17 -11.49
CA PHE A 380 -14.92 2.15 -12.04
C PHE A 380 -14.76 2.01 -13.56
N GLU A 381 -14.66 3.11 -14.30
CA GLU A 381 -14.40 3.11 -15.75
C GLU A 381 -13.09 2.39 -16.06
N PHE A 382 -12.02 2.72 -15.33
CA PHE A 382 -10.72 2.09 -15.50
C PHE A 382 -10.79 0.56 -15.30
N LEU A 383 -11.38 0.10 -14.21
CA LEU A 383 -11.55 -1.33 -13.94
C LEU A 383 -12.48 -2.01 -14.96
N SER A 384 -13.53 -1.32 -15.40
CA SER A 384 -14.44 -1.84 -16.43
C SER A 384 -13.72 -2.08 -17.75
N PHE A 385 -12.86 -1.17 -18.18
CA PHE A 385 -12.10 -1.29 -19.42
C PHE A 385 -10.98 -2.32 -19.31
N HIS A 386 -10.16 -2.28 -18.27
CA HIS A 386 -8.92 -3.06 -18.20
C HIS A 386 -9.11 -4.46 -17.57
N VAL A 387 -10.05 -4.63 -16.64
CA VAL A 387 -10.28 -5.90 -15.95
C VAL A 387 -11.52 -6.60 -16.48
N ALA A 388 -12.66 -5.90 -16.53
CA ALA A 388 -13.92 -6.49 -16.96
C ALA A 388 -14.08 -6.58 -18.48
N ARG A 389 -13.35 -5.77 -19.25
CA ARG A 389 -13.43 -5.63 -20.71
C ARG A 389 -14.87 -5.39 -21.19
N ARG A 390 -15.51 -4.42 -20.57
CA ARG A 390 -16.90 -4.01 -20.89
C ARG A 390 -17.02 -2.49 -20.89
N VAL A 391 -18.04 -1.99 -21.58
CA VAL A 391 -18.43 -0.57 -21.49
C VAL A 391 -18.89 -0.29 -20.06
N PRO A 392 -18.33 0.74 -19.38
CA PRO A 392 -18.71 1.05 -18.00
C PRO A 392 -20.13 1.62 -17.94
N VAL A 393 -21.02 0.89 -17.26
CA VAL A 393 -22.39 1.33 -16.98
C VAL A 393 -22.71 1.00 -15.52
N VAL A 394 -23.06 2.02 -14.74
CA VAL A 394 -23.45 1.88 -13.35
C VAL A 394 -24.92 1.47 -13.28
N PRO A 395 -25.26 0.34 -12.63
CA PRO A 395 -26.67 -0.03 -12.44
C PRO A 395 -27.48 1.09 -11.77
N GLU A 396 -28.70 1.31 -12.26
CA GLU A 396 -29.58 2.37 -11.73
C GLU A 396 -29.83 2.26 -10.22
N LEU A 397 -29.90 1.04 -9.71
CA LEU A 397 -30.03 0.79 -8.27
C LEU A 397 -28.84 1.37 -7.49
N ILE A 398 -27.62 1.11 -7.95
CA ILE A 398 -26.39 1.63 -7.30
C ILE A 398 -26.35 3.15 -7.42
N ARG A 399 -26.67 3.69 -8.58
CA ARG A 399 -26.73 5.13 -8.81
C ARG A 399 -27.71 5.83 -7.87
N SER A 400 -28.87 5.24 -7.63
CA SER A 400 -29.89 5.81 -6.74
C SER A 400 -29.51 5.77 -5.25
N PHE A 401 -28.64 4.83 -4.83
CA PHE A 401 -28.14 4.75 -3.47
C PHE A 401 -26.89 5.60 -3.21
N ALA A 402 -26.15 5.97 -4.24
CA ALA A 402 -24.88 6.68 -4.10
C ALA A 402 -24.99 7.98 -3.28
N PRO A 403 -26.00 8.87 -3.45
CA PRO A 403 -26.10 10.10 -2.66
C PRO A 403 -26.19 9.82 -1.16
N LEU A 404 -26.96 8.81 -0.76
CA LEU A 404 -27.09 8.43 0.66
C LEU A 404 -25.73 7.94 1.23
N GLN A 405 -24.98 7.14 0.47
CA GLN A 405 -23.68 6.67 0.90
C GLN A 405 -22.66 7.82 0.99
N PHE A 406 -22.69 8.74 0.03
CA PHE A 406 -21.80 9.90 0.07
C PHE A 406 -22.16 10.84 1.24
N ALA A 407 -23.44 11.03 1.54
CA ALA A 407 -23.85 11.79 2.72
C ALA A 407 -23.33 11.17 4.02
N GLN A 408 -23.35 9.84 4.12
CA GLN A 408 -22.86 9.14 5.29
C GLN A 408 -21.34 9.22 5.44
N VAL A 409 -20.60 9.10 4.34
CA VAL A 409 -19.12 9.02 4.36
C VAL A 409 -18.48 10.42 4.29
N PHE A 410 -18.98 11.31 3.43
CA PHE A 410 -18.37 12.62 3.15
C PHE A 410 -19.15 13.79 3.75
N GLY A 411 -20.28 13.54 4.42
CA GLY A 411 -21.06 14.56 5.12
C GLY A 411 -21.96 15.42 4.22
N TYR A 412 -22.10 15.07 2.94
CA TYR A 412 -23.02 15.73 2.00
C TYR A 412 -23.46 14.77 0.90
N ASP A 413 -24.66 14.94 0.39
CA ASP A 413 -25.17 14.17 -0.74
C ASP A 413 -24.56 14.68 -2.05
N ALA A 414 -24.05 13.74 -2.83
CA ALA A 414 -23.57 13.97 -4.17
C ALA A 414 -24.11 12.91 -5.12
N GLU A 415 -24.50 13.33 -6.31
CA GLU A 415 -24.89 12.39 -7.35
C GLU A 415 -23.66 11.84 -8.07
N LEU A 416 -23.75 10.58 -8.52
CA LEU A 416 -22.80 10.07 -9.49
C LEU A 416 -23.01 10.73 -10.85
N GLU A 417 -21.92 11.11 -11.51
CA GLU A 417 -21.95 11.57 -12.91
C GLU A 417 -22.61 10.53 -13.81
N GLY A 418 -23.13 10.93 -14.96
CA GLY A 418 -23.66 10.02 -15.99
C GLY A 418 -22.58 9.09 -16.57
N ASP A 419 -23.04 7.97 -17.16
CA ASP A 419 -22.13 7.03 -17.83
C ASP A 419 -21.56 7.67 -19.09
N ARG A 420 -20.32 8.12 -19.04
CA ARG A 420 -19.67 8.89 -20.10
C ARG A 420 -19.59 8.14 -21.44
N PHE A 421 -19.44 6.82 -21.37
CA PHE A 421 -19.30 5.95 -22.54
C PHE A 421 -20.61 5.24 -22.90
N GLY A 422 -21.72 5.55 -22.23
CA GLY A 422 -23.02 4.91 -22.46
C GLY A 422 -23.57 5.09 -23.89
N HIS A 423 -23.10 6.10 -24.62
CA HIS A 423 -23.48 6.34 -26.00
C HIS A 423 -22.91 5.31 -26.99
N HIS A 424 -21.88 4.53 -26.60
CA HIS A 424 -21.36 3.41 -27.38
C HIS A 424 -22.19 2.13 -27.24
N ALA A 425 -23.14 2.08 -26.31
CA ALA A 425 -23.91 0.87 -25.98
C ALA A 425 -22.99 -0.33 -25.69
N ASP A 426 -23.02 -1.36 -26.55
CA ASP A 426 -22.21 -2.58 -26.38
C ASP A 426 -20.90 -2.57 -27.22
N ASP A 427 -20.59 -1.48 -27.90
CA ASP A 427 -19.37 -1.36 -28.70
C ASP A 427 -18.16 -1.03 -27.81
N PHE A 428 -17.61 -2.10 -27.21
CA PHE A 428 -16.44 -1.99 -26.33
C PHE A 428 -15.23 -1.37 -27.02
N GLU A 429 -14.95 -1.75 -28.27
CA GLU A 429 -13.74 -1.27 -28.98
C GLU A 429 -13.82 0.24 -29.23
N ALA A 430 -14.99 0.76 -29.62
CA ALA A 430 -15.20 2.18 -29.81
C ALA A 430 -15.10 2.95 -28.47
N ALA A 431 -15.73 2.46 -27.42
CA ALA A 431 -15.67 3.04 -26.09
C ALA A 431 -14.24 3.05 -25.53
N PHE A 432 -13.52 1.96 -25.69
CA PHE A 432 -12.16 1.84 -25.22
C PHE A 432 -11.18 2.72 -26.01
N ALA A 433 -11.38 2.85 -27.34
CA ALA A 433 -10.58 3.78 -28.15
C ALA A 433 -10.80 5.25 -27.73
N GLU A 434 -12.04 5.66 -27.45
CA GLU A 434 -12.34 6.98 -26.90
C GLU A 434 -11.68 7.20 -25.54
N TYR A 435 -11.80 6.22 -24.64
CA TYR A 435 -11.15 6.27 -23.33
C TYR A 435 -9.62 6.40 -23.45
N LEU A 436 -8.97 5.66 -24.34
CA LEU A 436 -7.52 5.72 -24.52
C LEU A 436 -7.04 7.05 -25.10
N ALA A 437 -7.90 7.76 -25.84
CA ALA A 437 -7.59 9.08 -26.40
C ALA A 437 -7.60 10.23 -25.36
N GLU A 438 -8.12 9.98 -24.17
CA GLU A 438 -8.11 10.99 -23.09
C GLU A 438 -6.70 11.23 -22.54
N PRO A 439 -6.34 12.48 -22.16
CA PRO A 439 -5.10 12.77 -21.44
C PRO A 439 -4.96 11.95 -20.16
N ARG A 440 -3.73 11.57 -19.84
CA ARG A 440 -3.48 10.65 -18.72
C ARG A 440 -3.58 11.28 -17.33
N VAL A 441 -3.46 12.59 -17.21
CA VAL A 441 -3.49 13.32 -15.94
C VAL A 441 -4.70 14.23 -15.87
N ARG A 442 -5.48 14.10 -14.83
CA ARG A 442 -6.63 14.92 -14.52
C ARG A 442 -6.38 15.62 -13.18
N ILE A 443 -6.36 16.97 -13.20
CA ILE A 443 -6.13 17.81 -12.02
C ILE A 443 -7.42 18.53 -11.69
N LEU A 444 -7.95 18.32 -10.50
CA LEU A 444 -9.21 18.90 -10.02
C LEU A 444 -8.94 20.15 -9.20
N PHE A 445 -9.52 21.26 -9.58
CA PHE A 445 -9.29 22.56 -8.97
C PHE A 445 -10.48 23.09 -8.20
N GLU A 446 -10.11 23.94 -7.23
CA GLU A 446 -10.95 24.54 -6.22
C GLU A 446 -11.65 23.49 -5.37
N SER A 447 -10.88 22.88 -4.48
CA SER A 447 -11.39 21.95 -3.46
C SER A 447 -12.60 22.55 -2.73
N GLY A 448 -13.64 21.74 -2.62
CA GLY A 448 -14.90 22.16 -2.03
C GLY A 448 -15.80 22.97 -2.95
N ALA A 449 -15.31 23.51 -4.07
CA ALA A 449 -16.05 24.27 -5.10
C ALA A 449 -16.98 25.38 -4.55
N GLY A 450 -16.71 25.89 -3.35
CA GLY A 450 -17.60 26.82 -2.65
C GLY A 450 -18.82 26.16 -2.01
N HIS A 451 -18.79 24.84 -1.79
CA HIS A 451 -19.84 24.10 -1.12
C HIS A 451 -20.04 24.57 0.33
N GLU A 452 -21.28 24.51 0.84
CA GLU A 452 -21.61 24.92 2.22
C GLU A 452 -20.95 24.02 3.28
N VAL A 453 -20.71 22.73 2.94
CA VAL A 453 -20.01 21.79 3.80
C VAL A 453 -18.50 21.97 3.62
N THR A 454 -17.83 22.35 4.70
CA THR A 454 -16.36 22.51 4.71
C THR A 454 -15.68 21.18 4.39
N GLY A 455 -14.74 21.20 3.45
CA GLY A 455 -14.01 20.02 3.02
C GLY A 455 -14.83 19.08 2.12
N ALA A 456 -15.94 19.52 1.54
CA ALA A 456 -16.69 18.74 0.56
C ALA A 456 -15.77 18.27 -0.56
N THR A 457 -15.89 17.00 -0.94
CA THR A 457 -15.14 16.40 -2.05
C THR A 457 -15.78 16.78 -3.38
N ALA A 458 -15.70 18.07 -3.70
CA ALA A 458 -16.23 18.68 -4.90
C ALA A 458 -15.14 19.55 -5.54
N HIS A 459 -15.18 19.67 -6.85
CA HIS A 459 -14.29 20.56 -7.61
C HIS A 459 -15.12 21.45 -8.54
N ARG A 460 -14.57 22.57 -8.93
CA ARG A 460 -15.28 23.54 -9.81
C ARG A 460 -14.90 23.34 -11.28
N TYR A 461 -13.65 23.04 -11.55
CA TYR A 461 -13.17 22.75 -12.90
C TYR A 461 -11.99 21.76 -12.84
N GLU A 462 -11.67 21.19 -13.98
CA GLU A 462 -10.53 20.29 -14.12
C GLU A 462 -9.61 20.74 -15.24
N VAL A 463 -8.34 20.41 -15.13
CA VAL A 463 -7.33 20.52 -16.17
C VAL A 463 -6.85 19.12 -16.53
N GLN A 464 -6.82 18.83 -17.82
CA GLN A 464 -6.31 17.56 -18.33
C GLN A 464 -5.00 17.81 -19.08
N THR A 465 -4.01 16.93 -18.87
CA THR A 465 -2.68 17.03 -19.48
C THR A 465 -2.05 15.66 -19.67
N ASP A 466 -1.10 15.54 -20.60
CA ASP A 466 -0.38 14.28 -20.87
C ASP A 466 0.87 14.07 -20.01
N SER A 467 1.20 15.02 -19.14
CA SER A 467 2.38 14.92 -18.25
C SER A 467 2.13 15.62 -16.92
N PHE A 468 2.87 15.20 -15.89
CA PHE A 468 2.92 15.90 -14.62
C PHE A 468 4.37 16.03 -14.14
N PRO A 469 4.92 17.25 -13.94
CA PRO A 469 4.21 18.53 -14.18
C PRO A 469 3.82 18.74 -15.65
N PRO A 470 2.79 19.58 -15.93
CA PRO A 470 2.45 19.97 -17.30
C PRO A 470 3.67 20.52 -18.04
N LYS A 471 3.78 20.26 -19.35
CA LYS A 471 4.95 20.65 -20.15
C LYS A 471 5.19 22.16 -20.22
N GLU A 472 4.15 22.93 -19.99
CA GLU A 472 4.18 24.40 -19.98
C GLU A 472 4.72 25.00 -18.67
N VAL A 473 4.92 24.15 -17.65
CA VAL A 473 5.46 24.57 -16.35
C VAL A 473 6.97 24.74 -16.44
N GLU A 474 7.43 25.96 -16.18
CA GLU A 474 8.84 26.30 -16.14
C GLU A 474 9.32 26.43 -14.68
N ALA A 475 10.41 25.74 -14.35
CA ALA A 475 11.08 25.93 -13.07
C ALA A 475 11.76 27.30 -13.01
N ARG A 476 11.36 28.13 -12.06
CA ARG A 476 12.03 29.42 -11.79
C ARG A 476 12.88 29.31 -10.54
N ARG A 477 14.09 29.86 -10.62
CA ARG A 477 15.00 29.96 -9.47
C ARG A 477 14.92 31.36 -8.87
N TRP A 478 14.72 31.40 -7.55
CA TRP A 478 14.79 32.62 -6.76
C TRP A 478 15.95 32.50 -5.79
N PHE A 479 16.64 33.59 -5.53
CA PHE A 479 17.78 33.65 -4.63
C PHE A 479 17.40 34.43 -3.38
N PHE A 480 17.84 33.97 -2.23
CA PHE A 480 17.68 34.72 -0.99
C PHE A 480 18.54 35.99 -1.02
N GLY A 481 17.94 37.10 -0.69
CA GLY A 481 18.60 38.40 -0.55
C GLY A 481 18.49 38.95 0.84
N GLU A 482 19.30 39.97 1.13
CA GLU A 482 19.31 40.64 2.43
C GLU A 482 17.92 41.21 2.81
N GLY A 483 17.58 41.15 4.09
CA GLY A 483 16.32 41.68 4.62
C GLY A 483 15.11 40.87 4.17
N ALA A 484 15.29 39.55 4.08
CA ALA A 484 14.20 38.65 3.80
C ALA A 484 13.55 38.85 2.42
N THR A 485 14.33 39.11 1.40
CA THR A 485 13.90 39.31 0.04
C THR A 485 14.18 38.08 -0.85
N LEU A 486 13.38 37.91 -1.91
CA LEU A 486 13.66 36.96 -3.01
C LEU A 486 14.08 37.74 -4.24
N LEU A 487 15.21 37.36 -4.83
CA LEU A 487 15.81 38.00 -5.99
C LEU A 487 15.74 37.08 -7.22
N GLU A 488 15.52 37.64 -8.39
CA GLU A 488 15.54 36.89 -9.66
C GLU A 488 16.97 36.54 -10.11
N SER A 489 17.98 37.21 -9.56
CA SER A 489 19.40 36.95 -9.86
C SER A 489 20.19 36.74 -8.58
N ALA A 490 21.27 35.95 -8.68
CA ALA A 490 22.13 35.69 -7.54
C ALA A 490 22.71 36.98 -6.98
N PRO A 491 22.71 37.20 -5.65
CA PRO A 491 23.33 38.37 -5.02
C PRO A 491 24.84 38.34 -5.22
N ASN A 492 25.45 39.51 -5.30
CA ASN A 492 26.91 39.67 -5.48
C ASN A 492 27.73 39.39 -4.22
N GLY A 493 27.12 38.96 -3.13
CA GLY A 493 27.78 38.70 -1.87
C GLY A 493 27.10 37.61 -1.06
N SER A 494 27.66 37.25 0.08
CA SER A 494 27.06 36.40 1.09
C SER A 494 26.48 37.24 2.21
N GLY A 495 25.33 36.84 2.71
CA GLY A 495 24.68 37.47 3.88
C GLY A 495 24.04 36.37 4.76
N THR A 496 23.61 36.79 5.93
CA THR A 496 22.93 35.92 6.88
C THR A 496 21.72 36.67 7.42
N ASP A 497 20.54 36.11 7.22
CA ASP A 497 19.33 36.56 7.87
C ASP A 497 19.06 35.69 9.10
N PHE A 498 18.57 36.30 10.15
CA PHE A 498 18.24 35.65 11.41
C PHE A 498 16.72 35.73 11.62
N TYR A 499 16.13 34.67 12.07
CA TYR A 499 14.82 34.71 12.69
C TYR A 499 14.91 34.13 14.11
N SER A 500 14.06 34.63 14.98
CA SER A 500 13.86 34.02 16.30
C SER A 500 12.57 33.26 16.26
N ASP A 501 12.64 31.97 16.61
CA ASP A 501 11.43 31.20 16.86
C ASP A 501 10.73 31.83 18.09
N ASP A 502 9.46 32.18 17.92
CA ASP A 502 8.60 32.67 18.99
C ASP A 502 7.48 31.65 19.25
N PRO A 503 7.68 30.73 20.21
CA PRO A 503 6.63 29.76 20.57
C PRO A 503 5.33 30.41 21.05
N ALA A 504 5.37 31.69 21.43
CA ALA A 504 4.20 32.48 21.86
C ALA A 504 3.49 33.17 20.68
N ALA A 505 4.09 33.19 19.50
CA ALA A 505 3.46 33.80 18.31
C ALA A 505 2.17 33.09 17.82
N GLY A 506 1.75 32.05 18.54
CA GLY A 506 0.53 31.29 18.29
C GLY A 506 0.78 29.99 17.53
N GLU A 507 -0.30 29.31 17.21
CA GLU A 507 -0.28 27.99 16.60
C GLU A 507 0.54 27.95 15.32
N LEU A 508 1.26 26.85 15.12
CA LEU A 508 1.95 26.55 13.88
C LEU A 508 1.00 26.65 12.70
N ALA A 509 1.52 26.99 11.54
CA ALA A 509 0.77 27.05 10.28
C ALA A 509 0.04 25.73 9.91
N TYR A 510 0.35 24.65 10.61
CA TYR A 510 -0.33 23.36 10.50
C TYR A 510 -0.76 22.90 11.89
N SER A 511 -2.04 22.97 12.21
CA SER A 511 -2.61 22.10 13.21
C SER A 511 -3.21 20.90 12.49
N MET A 512 -2.53 19.78 12.49
CA MET A 512 -3.20 18.49 12.26
C MET A 512 -3.78 18.05 13.59
N GLU A 513 -5.09 18.12 13.71
CA GLU A 513 -5.74 17.28 14.70
C GLU A 513 -5.56 15.85 14.23
N LEU A 514 -4.79 15.08 14.99
CA LEU A 514 -4.73 13.65 14.81
C LEU A 514 -6.16 13.11 14.86
N LEU A 515 -6.54 12.33 13.87
CA LEU A 515 -7.71 11.47 13.94
C LEU A 515 -7.46 10.48 15.09
N SER A 516 -7.74 10.91 16.33
CA SER A 516 -7.63 10.05 17.50
C SER A 516 -8.76 9.02 17.56
N ASP A 517 -9.72 9.13 16.65
CA ASP A 517 -10.90 8.29 16.57
C ASP A 517 -11.23 8.01 15.11
N LEU A 518 -10.78 6.84 14.62
CA LEU A 518 -11.13 6.34 13.29
C LEU A 518 -12.64 6.12 13.10
N ASP A 519 -13.41 6.10 14.19
CA ASP A 519 -14.86 5.96 14.18
C ASP A 519 -15.60 7.30 13.93
N GLN A 520 -14.88 8.40 13.97
CA GLN A 520 -15.44 9.71 13.63
C GLN A 520 -14.63 10.30 12.47
N PHE A 521 -15.14 10.18 11.27
CA PHE A 521 -14.67 10.92 10.09
C PHE A 521 -14.96 12.42 10.21
N THR A 522 -14.58 13.02 11.33
CA THR A 522 -14.50 14.48 11.43
C THR A 522 -13.25 14.90 10.68
N ARG A 523 -13.45 15.51 9.54
CA ARG A 523 -12.36 16.03 8.71
C ARG A 523 -11.58 17.06 9.52
N PRO A 524 -10.27 16.91 9.69
CA PRO A 524 -9.47 17.91 10.34
C PRO A 524 -9.53 19.20 9.51
N THR A 525 -9.78 20.32 10.18
CA THR A 525 -9.67 21.63 9.54
C THR A 525 -8.19 22.00 9.49
N VAL A 526 -7.58 21.91 8.32
CA VAL A 526 -6.22 22.41 8.12
C VAL A 526 -6.32 23.91 7.86
N ILE A 527 -5.94 24.72 8.83
CA ILE A 527 -5.79 26.16 8.65
C ILE A 527 -4.36 26.42 8.24
N ILE A 528 -4.16 26.81 6.98
CA ILE A 528 -2.87 27.33 6.50
C ILE A 528 -2.90 28.83 6.68
N ASP A 529 -2.18 29.35 7.67
CA ASP A 529 -1.93 30.78 7.80
C ASP A 529 -0.71 31.17 6.98
N TRP A 530 -0.93 31.51 5.73
CA TRP A 530 0.12 31.93 4.80
C TRP A 530 0.87 33.17 5.28
N THR A 531 0.26 34.02 6.05
CA THR A 531 0.87 35.24 6.60
C THR A 531 1.96 34.90 7.60
N ARG A 532 1.69 33.96 8.49
CA ARG A 532 2.66 33.48 9.47
C ARG A 532 3.74 32.62 8.86
N PHE A 533 3.38 31.78 7.90
CA PHE A 533 4.34 30.94 7.18
C PHE A 533 5.36 31.81 6.41
N SER A 534 4.92 32.89 5.78
CA SER A 534 5.82 33.81 5.08
C SER A 534 6.77 34.57 6.02
N ASP A 535 6.35 34.84 7.25
CA ASP A 535 7.12 35.64 8.20
C ASP A 535 8.02 34.80 9.13
N SER A 536 7.61 33.59 9.48
CA SER A 536 8.30 32.74 10.47
C SER A 536 9.07 31.55 9.89
N HIS A 537 8.72 31.06 8.70
CA HIS A 537 9.31 29.85 8.11
C HIS A 537 9.94 30.15 6.76
N ARG A 538 11.02 30.89 6.78
CA ARG A 538 11.87 30.99 5.60
C ARG A 538 12.80 29.82 5.61
N VAL A 539 12.41 28.82 4.84
CA VAL A 539 13.19 27.60 4.66
C VAL A 539 14.54 28.00 4.05
N ALA A 540 15.60 27.68 4.75
CA ALA A 540 16.95 27.73 4.22
C ALA A 540 17.12 26.71 3.10
#